data_a1f53457a9e920cc692843c188806e97
#
_entry.id   a1f53457a9e920cc692843c188806e97
#
_cell.length_a   1.000
_cell.length_b   1.000
_cell.length_c   1.000
_cell.angle_alpha   90.00
_cell.angle_beta   90.00
_cell.angle_gamma   90.00
#
_symmetry.space_group_name_H-M   'P 1'
#
loop_
_entity.id
_entity.type
_entity.pdbx_description
1 polymer ?
#
loop_
_entity_poly.entity_id
_entity_poly.type
_entity_poly.pdbx_seq_one_letter_code
_entity_poly.pdbx_strand_id
1 'polypeptide(L)'
;HASPASLIQSITGGSKADAVRQVRVGSLLFDENGTDATPGDAADAVVPTDAAPATPWHEPLRRALLEGTLTTEQQDAIRRGLGDPIDERAWMIAAEQLIDEAPTMPVEELGKRARIVRDLLDPAGAEERGLRRYEQRAFKPWTDQDGQHHARVTFADEDALWIRALTNAALKPRRGGPRFIADDERAAADALVTDPRTNTQLEYDLIIDVLRAGSL
;
A
#
# COMPACT_ATOMS: atom_id res chain seq x y z
N HIS A 1 24.61 5.80 -17.32
CA HIS A 1 24.19 6.96 -16.52
C HIS A 1 23.68 6.48 -15.18
N ALA A 2 24.24 7.00 -14.04
CA ALA A 2 23.74 6.72 -12.72
C ALA A 2 22.36 7.40 -12.55
N SER A 3 21.36 6.67 -12.03
CA SER A 3 20.07 7.28 -11.73
C SER A 3 20.20 8.27 -10.55
N PRO A 4 19.34 9.32 -10.46
CA PRO A 4 19.35 10.24 -9.32
C PRO A 4 19.30 9.51 -7.97
N ALA A 5 18.52 8.44 -7.87
CA ALA A 5 18.41 7.61 -6.66
C ALA A 5 19.75 6.90 -6.34
N SER A 6 20.48 6.40 -7.33
CA SER A 6 21.78 5.77 -7.10
C SER A 6 22.84 6.76 -6.65
N LEU A 7 22.77 8.01 -7.13
CA LEU A 7 23.65 9.09 -6.70
C LEU A 7 23.39 9.45 -5.22
N ILE A 8 22.12 9.66 -4.86
CA ILE A 8 21.73 9.94 -3.46
C ILE A 8 22.18 8.79 -2.56
N GLN A 9 21.92 7.53 -2.95
CA GLN A 9 22.36 6.37 -2.17
C GLN A 9 23.85 6.34 -1.94
N SER A 10 24.66 6.68 -2.96
CA SER A 10 26.11 6.71 -2.84
C SER A 10 26.63 7.81 -1.92
N ILE A 11 25.93 8.95 -1.86
CA ILE A 11 26.31 10.10 -1.03
C ILE A 11 25.88 9.89 0.43
N THR A 12 24.65 9.40 0.63
CA THR A 12 24.05 9.31 1.97
C THR A 12 24.34 7.99 2.69
N GLY A 13 24.75 6.95 1.95
CA GLY A 13 24.90 5.59 2.48
C GLY A 13 23.56 4.94 2.88
N GLY A 14 22.44 5.57 2.55
CA GLY A 14 21.09 5.13 2.89
C GLY A 14 20.59 3.95 2.05
N SER A 15 19.38 3.46 2.38
CA SER A 15 18.75 2.40 1.59
C SER A 15 18.33 2.89 0.20
N LYS A 16 18.22 1.98 -0.78
CA LYS A 16 17.69 2.30 -2.10
C LYS A 16 16.26 2.85 -2.02
N ALA A 17 15.45 2.34 -1.09
CA ALA A 17 14.08 2.80 -0.88
C ALA A 17 14.04 4.25 -0.40
N ASP A 18 14.94 4.64 0.52
CA ASP A 18 15.04 6.01 1.01
C ASP A 18 15.54 6.95 -0.08
N ALA A 19 16.54 6.54 -0.85
CA ALA A 19 17.02 7.33 -1.98
C ALA A 19 15.95 7.59 -3.04
N VAL A 20 15.14 6.59 -3.39
CA VAL A 20 13.99 6.75 -4.30
C VAL A 20 12.93 7.68 -3.70
N ARG A 21 12.67 7.59 -2.39
CA ARG A 21 11.75 8.50 -1.68
C ARG A 21 12.24 9.93 -1.74
N GLN A 22 13.53 10.17 -1.45
CA GLN A 22 14.14 11.50 -1.49
C GLN A 22 14.08 12.13 -2.90
N VAL A 23 14.30 11.34 -3.95
CA VAL A 23 14.13 11.82 -5.34
C VAL A 23 12.69 12.26 -5.58
N ARG A 24 11.71 11.47 -5.18
CA ARG A 24 10.28 11.77 -5.38
C ARG A 24 9.84 13.01 -4.60
N VAL A 25 10.27 13.15 -3.36
CA VAL A 25 10.02 14.37 -2.56
C VAL A 25 10.70 15.57 -3.17
N GLY A 26 11.95 15.42 -3.64
CA GLY A 26 12.69 16.47 -4.32
C GLY A 26 11.98 16.93 -5.59
N SER A 27 11.51 16.03 -6.45
CA SER A 27 10.76 16.43 -7.66
C SER A 27 9.50 17.21 -7.31
N LEU A 28 8.75 16.80 -6.29
CA LEU A 28 7.55 17.51 -5.83
C LEU A 28 7.85 18.93 -5.33
N LEU A 29 9.01 19.14 -4.71
CA LEU A 29 9.41 20.48 -4.21
C LEU A 29 9.89 21.43 -5.33
N PHE A 30 10.46 20.86 -6.40
CA PHE A 30 11.11 21.63 -7.48
C PHE A 30 10.35 21.66 -8.79
N ASP A 31 9.27 20.86 -8.96
CA ASP A 31 8.38 20.97 -10.10
C ASP A 31 7.52 22.25 -9.99
N GLU A 32 8.06 23.34 -10.54
CA GLU A 32 7.34 24.62 -10.63
C GLU A 32 6.26 24.61 -11.72
N ASN A 33 6.27 23.63 -12.63
CA ASN A 33 5.29 23.47 -13.70
C ASN A 33 4.90 22.00 -13.83
N GLY A 34 3.62 21.67 -13.58
CA GLY A 34 3.04 20.35 -13.79
C GLY A 34 2.97 19.89 -15.26
N THR A 35 4.00 20.12 -16.03
CA THR A 35 4.14 19.65 -17.40
C THR A 35 5.31 18.67 -17.46
N ASP A 36 4.98 17.39 -17.69
CA ASP A 36 5.87 16.40 -18.25
C ASP A 36 6.32 16.88 -19.66
N ALA A 37 7.21 17.88 -19.72
CA ALA A 37 7.81 18.34 -20.96
C ALA A 37 8.97 17.40 -21.30
N THR A 38 8.70 16.43 -22.16
CA THR A 38 9.74 15.74 -22.94
C THR A 38 10.63 16.79 -23.63
N PRO A 39 11.96 16.77 -23.51
CA PRO A 39 12.82 17.73 -24.19
C PRO A 39 12.84 17.42 -25.69
N GLY A 40 12.07 18.15 -26.47
CA GLY A 40 12.08 18.06 -27.94
C GLY A 40 10.82 18.69 -28.53
N ASP A 41 10.84 19.96 -28.70
CA ASP A 41 10.26 20.83 -29.72
C ASP A 41 9.88 22.19 -29.11
N ALA A 42 10.91 23.01 -28.92
CA ALA A 42 10.71 24.43 -28.62
C ALA A 42 10.99 25.22 -29.88
N ALA A 43 9.98 25.43 -30.72
CA ALA A 43 9.99 26.51 -31.71
C ALA A 43 8.54 27.01 -31.91
N ASP A 44 8.34 28.31 -31.57
CA ASP A 44 7.20 29.15 -31.94
C ASP A 44 5.80 28.76 -31.46
N ALA A 45 5.51 28.98 -30.17
CA ALA A 45 4.16 29.30 -29.74
C ALA A 45 4.18 30.56 -28.85
N VAL A 46 3.68 31.66 -29.38
CA VAL A 46 3.36 32.87 -28.62
C VAL A 46 2.21 32.55 -27.71
N VAL A 47 2.50 32.34 -26.41
CA VAL A 47 1.49 32.12 -25.37
C VAL A 47 0.94 33.47 -24.93
N PRO A 48 -0.39 33.70 -24.85
CA PRO A 48 -0.96 34.91 -24.27
C PRO A 48 -0.65 34.93 -22.77
N THR A 49 0.15 35.87 -22.36
CA THR A 49 0.57 36.09 -20.96
C THR A 49 -0.53 36.83 -20.20
N ASP A 50 -1.57 36.14 -19.74
CA ASP A 50 -2.51 36.71 -18.74
C ASP A 50 -3.32 35.66 -17.97
N ALA A 51 -2.88 34.40 -17.89
CA ALA A 51 -3.39 33.44 -16.95
C ALA A 51 -2.42 33.35 -15.78
N ALA A 52 -2.88 33.63 -14.56
CA ALA A 52 -2.11 33.32 -13.36
C ALA A 52 -1.65 31.84 -13.45
N PRO A 53 -0.37 31.54 -13.12
CA PRO A 53 0.11 30.16 -13.20
C PRO A 53 -0.83 29.26 -12.41
N ALA A 54 -1.36 28.22 -13.07
CA ALA A 54 -2.25 27.27 -12.44
C ALA A 54 -1.50 26.62 -11.26
N THR A 55 -2.10 26.69 -10.08
CA THR A 55 -1.52 26.06 -8.88
C THR A 55 -1.38 24.56 -9.15
N PRO A 56 -0.18 23.98 -9.04
CA PRO A 56 0.00 22.55 -9.28
C PRO A 56 -0.89 21.72 -8.34
N TRP A 57 -1.49 20.67 -8.86
CA TRP A 57 -2.43 19.83 -8.09
C TRP A 57 -1.81 19.23 -6.82
N HIS A 58 -0.50 19.07 -6.75
CA HIS A 58 0.23 18.57 -5.59
C HIS A 58 0.62 19.64 -4.57
N GLU A 59 0.22 20.91 -4.79
CA GLU A 59 0.54 22.05 -3.91
C GLU A 59 0.14 21.84 -2.44
N PRO A 60 -0.99 21.20 -2.09
CA PRO A 60 -1.32 20.95 -0.69
C PRO A 60 -0.24 20.12 0.02
N LEU A 61 0.27 19.05 -0.61
CA LEU A 61 1.33 18.22 -0.02
C LEU A 61 2.67 18.95 0.05
N ARG A 62 2.99 19.75 -0.98
CA ARG A 62 4.19 20.58 -1.01
C ARG A 62 4.20 21.58 0.14
N ARG A 63 3.10 22.33 0.30
CA ARG A 63 2.90 23.31 1.38
C ARG A 63 3.04 22.65 2.75
N ALA A 64 2.30 21.57 3.02
CA ALA A 64 2.31 20.85 4.29
C ALA A 64 3.72 20.32 4.65
N LEU A 65 4.50 19.88 3.66
CA LEU A 65 5.87 19.45 3.85
C LEU A 65 6.79 20.62 4.21
N LEU A 66 6.67 21.77 3.53
CA LEU A 66 7.47 22.97 3.81
C LEU A 66 7.14 23.60 5.16
N GLU A 67 5.89 23.54 5.57
CA GLU A 67 5.42 24.00 6.90
C GLU A 67 5.78 23.03 8.03
N GLY A 68 6.23 21.81 7.69
CA GLY A 68 6.57 20.78 8.67
C GLY A 68 5.35 20.11 9.33
N THR A 69 4.15 20.27 8.76
CA THR A 69 2.92 19.60 9.21
C THR A 69 2.85 18.15 8.78
N LEU A 70 3.59 17.78 7.72
CA LEU A 70 3.80 16.40 7.28
C LEU A 70 5.27 16.01 7.35
N THR A 71 5.53 14.76 7.73
CA THR A 71 6.83 14.15 7.48
C THR A 71 6.97 13.70 6.03
N THR A 72 8.19 13.45 5.57
CA THR A 72 8.45 12.93 4.22
C THR A 72 7.80 11.56 3.99
N GLU A 73 7.72 10.72 5.03
CA GLU A 73 7.06 9.42 4.97
C GLU A 73 5.55 9.55 4.82
N GLN A 74 4.92 10.46 5.56
CA GLN A 74 3.49 10.72 5.47
C GLN A 74 3.13 11.30 4.10
N GLN A 75 3.89 12.27 3.62
CA GLN A 75 3.73 12.86 2.30
C GLN A 75 3.81 11.79 1.19
N ASP A 76 4.85 10.93 1.22
CA ASP A 76 5.03 9.85 0.25
C ASP A 76 3.90 8.79 0.34
N ALA A 77 3.39 8.51 1.54
CA ALA A 77 2.26 7.60 1.74
C ALA A 77 0.96 8.14 1.14
N ILE A 78 0.66 9.43 1.35
CA ILE A 78 -0.51 10.09 0.76
C ILE A 78 -0.37 10.13 -0.77
N ARG A 79 0.76 10.62 -1.30
CA ARG A 79 1.01 10.74 -2.73
C ARG A 79 0.87 9.41 -3.48
N ARG A 80 1.49 8.35 -2.93
CA ARG A 80 1.38 7.00 -3.52
C ARG A 80 0.00 6.39 -3.35
N GLY A 81 -0.67 6.70 -2.25
CA GLY A 81 -2.02 6.20 -1.98
C GLY A 81 -3.04 6.79 -2.93
N LEU A 82 -3.06 8.11 -3.09
CA LEU A 82 -3.96 8.82 -4.01
C LEU A 82 -3.62 8.54 -5.48
N GLY A 83 -2.32 8.38 -5.83
CA GLY A 83 -1.90 8.24 -7.22
C GLY A 83 -2.01 9.55 -8.00
N ASP A 84 -2.02 9.47 -9.33
CA ASP A 84 -2.19 10.63 -10.21
C ASP A 84 -3.66 11.06 -10.26
N PRO A 85 -3.96 12.37 -10.32
CA PRO A 85 -5.34 12.87 -10.34
C PRO A 85 -6.02 12.59 -11.68
N ILE A 86 -7.30 12.17 -11.63
CA ILE A 86 -8.24 12.24 -12.75
C ILE A 86 -8.92 13.62 -12.74
N ASP A 87 -9.25 14.12 -11.55
CA ASP A 87 -9.75 15.47 -11.28
C ASP A 87 -8.81 16.11 -10.25
N GLU A 88 -8.04 17.11 -10.70
CA GLU A 88 -7.06 17.80 -9.86
C GLU A 88 -7.69 18.49 -8.66
N ARG A 89 -8.87 19.09 -8.83
CA ARG A 89 -9.56 19.78 -7.75
C ARG A 89 -10.05 18.81 -6.68
N ALA A 90 -10.65 17.69 -7.07
CA ALA A 90 -11.08 16.66 -6.14
C ALA A 90 -9.89 16.04 -5.42
N TRP A 91 -8.78 15.84 -6.14
CA TRP A 91 -7.53 15.35 -5.58
C TRP A 91 -6.95 16.29 -4.51
N MET A 92 -6.92 17.61 -4.78
CA MET A 92 -6.43 18.62 -3.83
C MET A 92 -7.26 18.61 -2.54
N ILE A 93 -8.59 18.56 -2.64
CA ILE A 93 -9.49 18.48 -1.48
C ILE A 93 -9.20 17.20 -0.67
N ALA A 94 -9.05 16.06 -1.34
CA ALA A 94 -8.72 14.80 -0.69
C ALA A 94 -7.35 14.83 -0.02
N ALA A 95 -6.37 15.45 -0.66
CA ALA A 95 -5.04 15.60 -0.08
C ALA A 95 -5.09 16.47 1.21
N GLU A 96 -5.83 17.56 1.22
CA GLU A 96 -6.00 18.41 2.42
C GLU A 96 -6.66 17.62 3.57
N GLN A 97 -7.72 16.84 3.31
CA GLN A 97 -8.31 15.97 4.32
C GLN A 97 -7.30 14.97 4.91
N LEU A 98 -6.49 14.34 4.06
CA LEU A 98 -5.49 13.39 4.52
C LEU A 98 -4.34 14.05 5.30
N ILE A 99 -4.00 15.30 4.97
CA ILE A 99 -3.05 16.12 5.75
C ILE A 99 -3.59 16.35 7.16
N ASP A 100 -4.86 16.70 7.29
CA ASP A 100 -5.51 16.91 8.59
C ASP A 100 -5.60 15.61 9.43
N GLU A 101 -5.82 14.47 8.78
CA GLU A 101 -5.86 13.15 9.42
C GLU A 101 -4.46 12.63 9.82
N ALA A 102 -3.40 13.04 9.12
CA ALA A 102 -2.04 12.50 9.25
C ALA A 102 -1.43 12.53 10.66
N PRO A 103 -1.64 13.57 11.52
CA PRO A 103 -1.09 13.59 12.87
C PRO A 103 -1.63 12.49 13.79
N THR A 104 -2.80 11.93 13.45
CA THR A 104 -3.51 10.95 14.29
C THR A 104 -3.32 9.51 13.83
N MET A 105 -2.62 9.28 12.69
CA MET A 105 -2.50 7.98 12.06
C MET A 105 -1.04 7.54 11.89
N PRO A 106 -0.74 6.23 12.07
CA PRO A 106 0.50 5.65 11.57
C PRO A 106 0.60 5.77 10.03
N VAL A 107 1.82 5.88 9.52
CA VAL A 107 2.09 6.08 8.07
C VAL A 107 1.45 4.97 7.20
N GLU A 108 1.49 3.72 7.69
CA GLU A 108 0.90 2.58 6.99
C GLU A 108 -0.63 2.68 6.87
N GLU A 109 -1.29 3.15 7.93
CA GLU A 109 -2.75 3.37 7.94
C GLU A 109 -3.12 4.57 7.08
N LEU A 110 -2.34 5.65 7.12
CA LEU A 110 -2.50 6.82 6.26
C LEU A 110 -2.41 6.43 4.78
N GLY A 111 -1.45 5.56 4.42
CA GLY A 111 -1.32 5.04 3.06
C GLY A 111 -2.49 4.13 2.64
N LYS A 112 -3.10 3.38 3.56
CA LYS A 112 -4.34 2.62 3.30
C LYS A 112 -5.52 3.55 3.11
N ARG A 113 -5.66 4.54 3.99
CA ARG A 113 -6.71 5.56 3.93
C ARG A 113 -6.67 6.32 2.61
N ALA A 114 -5.48 6.74 2.16
CA ALA A 114 -5.30 7.42 0.88
C ALA A 114 -5.75 6.56 -0.32
N ARG A 115 -5.48 5.25 -0.30
CA ARG A 115 -5.98 4.33 -1.35
C ARG A 115 -7.50 4.20 -1.36
N ILE A 116 -8.13 4.17 -0.18
CA ILE A 116 -9.59 4.15 -0.07
C ILE A 116 -10.18 5.43 -0.67
N VAL A 117 -9.60 6.59 -0.33
CA VAL A 117 -10.04 7.89 -0.87
C VAL A 117 -9.87 7.94 -2.38
N ARG A 118 -8.73 7.47 -2.91
CA ARG A 118 -8.52 7.34 -4.37
C ARG A 118 -9.63 6.52 -5.03
N ASP A 119 -9.96 5.37 -4.46
CA ASP A 119 -10.95 4.45 -5.04
C ASP A 119 -12.37 5.04 -4.97
N LEU A 120 -12.66 5.95 -4.03
CA LEU A 120 -13.89 6.74 -4.00
C LEU A 120 -13.91 7.86 -5.07
N LEU A 121 -12.77 8.48 -5.35
CA LEU A 121 -12.64 9.51 -6.39
C LEU A 121 -12.64 8.92 -7.80
N ASP A 122 -12.24 7.67 -7.95
CA ASP A 122 -12.09 6.94 -9.20
C ASP A 122 -12.73 5.54 -9.12
N PRO A 123 -14.06 5.43 -9.13
CA PRO A 123 -14.72 4.12 -9.06
C PRO A 123 -14.40 3.22 -10.25
N ALA A 124 -14.30 3.78 -11.47
CA ALA A 124 -13.98 3.00 -12.68
C ALA A 124 -12.55 2.43 -12.62
N GLY A 125 -11.58 3.23 -12.23
CA GLY A 125 -10.22 2.75 -12.03
C GLY A 125 -10.09 1.81 -10.84
N ALA A 126 -10.93 1.93 -9.81
CA ALA A 126 -10.99 0.97 -8.70
C ALA A 126 -11.43 -0.42 -9.21
N GLU A 127 -12.45 -0.48 -10.08
CA GLU A 127 -12.90 -1.72 -10.73
C GLU A 127 -11.79 -2.33 -11.60
N GLU A 128 -11.15 -1.53 -12.45
CA GLU A 128 -10.02 -1.99 -13.28
C GLU A 128 -8.86 -2.54 -12.44
N ARG A 129 -8.51 -1.84 -11.35
CA ARG A 129 -7.49 -2.32 -10.39
C ARG A 129 -7.90 -3.64 -9.72
N GLY A 130 -9.19 -3.82 -9.41
CA GLY A 130 -9.76 -5.06 -8.89
C GLY A 130 -9.64 -6.21 -9.90
N LEU A 131 -10.04 -5.99 -11.14
CA LEU A 131 -9.90 -6.96 -12.23
C LEU A 131 -8.45 -7.36 -12.46
N ARG A 132 -7.54 -6.40 -12.49
CA ARG A 132 -6.10 -6.67 -12.63
C ARG A 132 -5.55 -7.52 -11.48
N ARG A 133 -5.96 -7.27 -10.22
CA ARG A 133 -5.58 -8.13 -9.08
C ARG A 133 -6.15 -9.53 -9.22
N TYR A 134 -7.39 -9.66 -9.69
CA TYR A 134 -8.00 -10.95 -9.96
C TYR A 134 -7.25 -11.75 -11.04
N GLU A 135 -6.84 -11.11 -12.13
CA GLU A 135 -6.04 -11.73 -13.20
C GLU A 135 -4.65 -12.17 -12.73
N GLN A 136 -4.07 -11.45 -11.76
CA GLN A 136 -2.74 -11.73 -11.21
C GLN A 136 -2.73 -12.86 -10.18
N ARG A 137 -3.89 -13.47 -9.84
CA ARG A 137 -3.94 -14.60 -8.92
C ARG A 137 -3.07 -15.75 -9.44
N ALA A 138 -2.28 -16.34 -8.55
CA ALA A 138 -1.34 -17.36 -8.94
C ALA A 138 -0.96 -18.27 -7.77
N PHE A 139 -0.68 -19.53 -8.07
CA PHE A 139 -0.01 -20.47 -7.18
C PHE A 139 1.31 -20.85 -7.83
N LYS A 140 2.45 -20.53 -7.19
CA LYS A 140 3.80 -20.76 -7.70
C LYS A 140 4.59 -21.60 -6.70
N PRO A 141 4.66 -22.92 -6.88
CA PRO A 141 5.53 -23.77 -6.08
C PRO A 141 6.97 -23.73 -6.59
N TRP A 142 7.94 -23.91 -5.70
CA TRP A 142 9.33 -24.10 -6.04
C TRP A 142 10.05 -24.88 -4.93
N THR A 143 11.23 -25.38 -5.23
CA THR A 143 12.14 -25.99 -4.27
C THR A 143 13.42 -25.16 -4.23
N ASP A 144 13.91 -24.87 -3.04
CA ASP A 144 15.15 -24.11 -2.87
C ASP A 144 16.39 -25.01 -2.98
N GLN A 145 17.57 -24.40 -2.79
CA GLN A 145 18.87 -25.11 -2.90
C GLN A 145 19.08 -26.15 -1.79
N ASP A 146 18.41 -25.99 -0.65
CA ASP A 146 18.48 -26.90 0.50
C ASP A 146 17.42 -28.03 0.39
N GLY A 147 16.66 -28.06 -0.71
CA GLY A 147 15.62 -29.07 -0.96
C GLY A 147 14.31 -28.78 -0.25
N GLN A 148 14.14 -27.60 0.36
CA GLN A 148 12.88 -27.22 1.00
C GLN A 148 11.85 -26.79 -0.04
N HIS A 149 10.62 -27.30 0.11
CA HIS A 149 9.50 -26.97 -0.77
C HIS A 149 8.76 -25.74 -0.28
N HIS A 150 8.52 -24.81 -1.19
CA HIS A 150 7.84 -23.57 -0.94
C HIS A 150 6.69 -23.37 -1.93
N ALA A 151 5.72 -22.52 -1.56
CA ALA A 151 4.74 -21.98 -2.50
C ALA A 151 4.47 -20.49 -2.20
N ARG A 152 4.34 -19.69 -3.24
CA ARG A 152 3.80 -18.33 -3.17
C ARG A 152 2.40 -18.34 -3.75
N VAL A 153 1.44 -17.85 -2.98
CA VAL A 153 0.06 -17.68 -3.43
C VAL A 153 -0.24 -16.19 -3.57
N THR A 154 -0.75 -15.79 -4.72
CA THR A 154 -1.33 -14.46 -4.95
C THR A 154 -2.84 -14.67 -5.05
N PHE A 155 -3.56 -14.13 -4.08
CA PHE A 155 -5.02 -14.29 -3.98
C PHE A 155 -5.76 -13.20 -4.74
N ALA A 156 -6.94 -13.52 -5.26
CA ALA A 156 -7.96 -12.52 -5.53
C ALA A 156 -8.45 -11.89 -4.21
N ASP A 157 -9.05 -10.69 -4.27
CA ASP A 157 -9.41 -9.94 -3.06
C ASP A 157 -10.38 -10.73 -2.15
N GLU A 158 -11.37 -11.42 -2.73
CA GLU A 158 -12.34 -12.23 -1.98
C GLU A 158 -11.69 -13.43 -1.30
N ASP A 159 -10.82 -14.15 -2.03
CA ASP A 159 -10.10 -15.30 -1.49
C ASP A 159 -9.17 -14.89 -0.34
N ALA A 160 -8.51 -13.74 -0.48
CA ALA A 160 -7.64 -13.19 0.56
C ALA A 160 -8.43 -12.85 1.83
N LEU A 161 -9.63 -12.29 1.70
CA LEU A 161 -10.52 -12.00 2.82
C LEU A 161 -11.00 -13.29 3.51
N TRP A 162 -11.40 -14.29 2.71
CA TRP A 162 -11.84 -15.58 3.22
C TRP A 162 -10.73 -16.30 4.00
N ILE A 163 -9.52 -16.44 3.42
CA ILE A 163 -8.37 -17.06 4.08
C ILE A 163 -8.03 -16.34 5.39
N ARG A 164 -8.04 -14.99 5.37
CA ARG A 164 -7.78 -14.19 6.57
C ARG A 164 -8.85 -14.39 7.65
N ALA A 165 -10.12 -14.45 7.27
CA ALA A 165 -11.20 -14.71 8.20
C ALA A 165 -11.08 -16.11 8.82
N LEU A 166 -10.77 -17.12 8.02
CA LEU A 166 -10.56 -18.50 8.44
C LEU A 166 -9.41 -18.60 9.46
N THR A 167 -8.23 -18.08 9.14
CA THR A 167 -7.05 -18.15 10.02
C THR A 167 -7.25 -17.32 11.29
N ASN A 168 -7.90 -16.15 11.20
CA ASN A 168 -8.22 -15.36 12.38
C ASN A 168 -9.23 -16.07 13.31
N ALA A 169 -10.25 -16.70 12.75
CA ALA A 169 -11.22 -17.45 13.53
C ALA A 169 -10.56 -18.63 14.26
N ALA A 170 -9.75 -19.41 13.55
CA ALA A 170 -9.06 -20.57 14.11
C ALA A 170 -8.07 -20.19 15.23
N LEU A 171 -7.34 -19.07 15.09
CA LEU A 171 -6.35 -18.64 16.08
C LEU A 171 -6.89 -17.65 17.11
N LYS A 172 -8.20 -17.36 17.11
CA LYS A 172 -8.84 -16.42 18.03
C LYS A 172 -8.54 -16.69 19.51
N PRO A 173 -8.55 -17.94 20.01
CA PRO A 173 -8.24 -18.22 21.41
C PRO A 173 -6.83 -17.77 21.83
N ARG A 174 -5.83 -17.92 20.95
CA ARG A 174 -4.43 -17.51 21.20
C ARG A 174 -4.23 -16.01 21.13
N ARG A 175 -5.09 -15.29 20.43
CA ARG A 175 -5.02 -13.83 20.22
C ARG A 175 -5.87 -13.03 21.22
N GLY A 176 -6.35 -13.67 22.30
CA GLY A 176 -7.12 -13.01 23.34
C GLY A 176 -8.56 -12.69 22.95
N GLY A 177 -9.15 -13.48 22.04
CA GLY A 177 -10.55 -13.34 21.64
C GLY A 177 -11.54 -13.63 22.78
N PRO A 178 -12.85 -13.32 22.59
CA PRO A 178 -13.87 -13.60 23.58
C PRO A 178 -13.92 -15.08 23.96
N ARG A 179 -14.13 -15.36 25.23
CA ARG A 179 -14.21 -16.74 25.74
C ARG A 179 -15.49 -17.41 25.25
N PHE A 180 -15.37 -18.69 24.88
CA PHE A 180 -16.50 -19.51 24.47
C PHE A 180 -17.39 -19.86 25.66
N ILE A 181 -18.66 -20.18 25.40
CA ILE A 181 -19.65 -20.45 26.41
C ILE A 181 -19.76 -21.97 26.69
N ALA A 182 -19.62 -22.80 25.63
CA ALA A 182 -19.72 -24.26 25.74
C ALA A 182 -18.40 -24.88 26.29
N ASP A 183 -18.54 -25.97 27.07
CA ASP A 183 -17.38 -26.58 27.75
C ASP A 183 -16.46 -27.32 26.81
N ASP A 184 -16.96 -27.89 25.72
CA ASP A 184 -16.20 -28.52 24.65
C ASP A 184 -15.39 -27.48 23.86
N GLU A 185 -16.00 -26.33 23.55
CA GLU A 185 -15.30 -25.20 22.90
C GLU A 185 -14.19 -24.62 23.81
N ARG A 186 -14.45 -24.57 25.12
CA ARG A 186 -13.45 -24.12 26.10
C ARG A 186 -12.27 -25.07 26.17
N ALA A 187 -12.52 -26.39 26.23
CA ALA A 187 -11.46 -27.39 26.23
C ALA A 187 -10.60 -27.34 24.94
N ALA A 188 -11.23 -27.16 23.78
CA ALA A 188 -10.54 -26.99 22.51
C ALA A 188 -9.71 -25.68 22.47
N ALA A 189 -10.23 -24.59 23.02
CA ALA A 189 -9.53 -23.31 23.11
C ALA A 189 -8.31 -23.40 24.04
N ASP A 190 -8.45 -24.05 25.22
CA ASP A 190 -7.35 -24.24 26.16
C ASP A 190 -6.26 -25.14 25.57
N ALA A 191 -6.63 -26.21 24.87
CA ALA A 191 -5.70 -27.06 24.15
C ALA A 191 -4.90 -26.29 23.08
N LEU A 192 -5.59 -25.39 22.35
CA LEU A 192 -4.93 -24.54 21.34
C LEU A 192 -3.99 -23.50 21.99
N VAL A 193 -4.35 -22.92 23.14
CA VAL A 193 -3.51 -21.97 23.86
C VAL A 193 -2.21 -22.63 24.35
N THR A 194 -2.28 -23.87 24.79
CA THR A 194 -1.15 -24.66 25.31
C THR A 194 -0.36 -25.42 24.23
N ASP A 195 -0.83 -25.42 22.98
CA ASP A 195 -0.16 -26.08 21.87
C ASP A 195 1.25 -25.49 21.64
N PRO A 196 2.31 -26.31 21.59
CA PRO A 196 3.69 -25.85 21.44
C PRO A 196 4.01 -25.26 20.05
N ARG A 197 3.17 -25.54 19.02
CA ARG A 197 3.37 -25.03 17.67
C ARG A 197 3.22 -23.51 17.62
N THR A 198 3.98 -22.86 16.74
CA THR A 198 3.81 -21.42 16.45
C THR A 198 2.50 -21.14 15.73
N ASN A 199 2.03 -19.92 15.74
CA ASN A 199 0.83 -19.53 14.99
C ASN A 199 0.97 -19.83 13.49
N THR A 200 2.15 -19.62 12.92
CA THR A 200 2.41 -19.91 11.50
C THR A 200 2.37 -21.40 11.18
N GLN A 201 2.79 -22.26 12.11
CA GLN A 201 2.65 -23.71 11.96
C GLN A 201 1.19 -24.16 12.04
N LEU A 202 0.41 -23.57 12.96
CA LEU A 202 -1.01 -23.86 13.06
C LEU A 202 -1.81 -23.34 11.84
N GLU A 203 -1.44 -22.18 11.31
CA GLU A 203 -2.02 -21.66 10.06
C GLU A 203 -1.70 -22.57 8.88
N TYR A 204 -0.46 -23.08 8.81
CA TYR A 204 -0.07 -24.06 7.79
C TYR A 204 -0.90 -25.33 7.88
N ASP A 205 -0.99 -25.95 9.07
CA ASP A 205 -1.74 -27.17 9.28
C ASP A 205 -3.21 -26.99 8.90
N LEU A 206 -3.84 -25.88 9.32
CA LEU A 206 -5.20 -25.53 8.95
C LEU A 206 -5.40 -25.45 7.43
N ILE A 207 -4.51 -24.77 6.73
CA ILE A 207 -4.61 -24.63 5.27
C ILE A 207 -4.45 -25.99 4.58
N ILE A 208 -3.52 -26.81 5.03
CA ILE A 208 -3.32 -28.16 4.48
C ILE A 208 -4.52 -29.05 4.74
N ASP A 209 -5.13 -28.97 5.92
CA ASP A 209 -6.32 -29.77 6.25
C ASP A 209 -7.53 -29.36 5.40
N VAL A 210 -7.74 -28.05 5.17
CA VAL A 210 -8.78 -27.56 4.25
C VAL A 210 -8.56 -28.05 2.83
N LEU A 211 -7.31 -28.00 2.32
CA LEU A 211 -6.98 -28.50 0.99
C LEU A 211 -7.20 -30.01 0.87
N ARG A 212 -6.83 -30.80 1.88
CA ARG A 212 -7.07 -32.25 1.92
C ARG A 212 -8.56 -32.57 1.96
N ALA A 213 -9.34 -31.84 2.77
CA ALA A 213 -10.79 -32.02 2.85
C ALA A 213 -11.50 -31.67 1.53
N GLY A 214 -10.97 -30.73 0.76
CA GLY A 214 -11.50 -30.34 -0.57
C GLY A 214 -11.05 -31.24 -1.73
N SER A 215 -10.14 -32.20 -1.49
CA SER A 215 -9.60 -33.10 -2.52
C SER A 215 -10.39 -34.38 -2.73
N LEU A 216 -11.62 -34.48 -2.20
CA LEU A 216 -12.53 -35.63 -2.31
C LEU A 216 -13.37 -35.58 -3.59
#